data_48d9137fce2a6e83745831242d49f074
#
_entry.id   48d9137fce2a6e83745831242d49f074
#
_cell.length_a   1.000
_cell.length_b   1.000
_cell.length_c   1.000
_cell.angle_alpha   90.00
_cell.angle_beta   90.00
_cell.angle_gamma   90.00
#
_symmetry.space_group_name_H-M   'P 1'
#
loop_
_entity.id
_entity.type
_entity.pdbx_description
1 polymer ?
#
loop_
_entity_poly.entity_id
_entity_poly.type
_entity_poly.pdbx_seq_one_letter_code
_entity_poly.pdbx_strand_id
1 'polypeptide(L)'
;MFYQAQMIRILSLMLFLGMATALSGCSTWFSDRFEDPDVRLVDVNVVKAKLLEQRFILRFRIDNPNDVSLPVRGLNYVVHLNEVLLADGDSEVWFTVPAKGHLEFDVPVRTNLWRHVRQVVKLLESPDQPISYRLQGEVKTGLFFGRRVHMARNGEIIPGDYLPE
;
A
#
# COMPACT_ATOMS: atom_id res chain seq x y z
N MET A 1 40.30 -24.78 48.98
CA MET A 1 39.51 -23.53 48.73
C MET A 1 39.61 -23.02 47.30
N PHE A 2 40.75 -23.08 46.65
CA PHE A 2 40.94 -22.61 45.26
C PHE A 2 40.19 -23.44 44.18
N TYR A 3 40.06 -24.71 44.37
CA TYR A 3 39.41 -25.63 43.40
C TYR A 3 37.91 -25.36 43.23
N GLN A 4 37.24 -25.08 44.32
CA GLN A 4 35.80 -24.79 44.32
C GLN A 4 35.50 -23.47 43.58
N ALA A 5 36.31 -22.44 43.75
CA ALA A 5 36.15 -21.18 43.08
C ALA A 5 36.37 -21.24 41.56
N GLN A 6 37.31 -22.11 41.12
CA GLN A 6 37.54 -22.34 39.69
C GLN A 6 36.40 -23.13 39.02
N MET A 7 35.87 -24.15 39.68
CA MET A 7 34.71 -24.91 39.18
C MET A 7 33.47 -24.02 39.00
N ILE A 8 33.18 -23.15 39.95
CA ILE A 8 32.03 -22.20 39.87
C ILE A 8 32.21 -21.24 38.68
N ARG A 9 33.44 -20.74 38.45
CA ARG A 9 33.72 -19.86 37.32
C ARG A 9 33.55 -20.56 35.97
N ILE A 10 34.01 -21.81 35.84
CA ILE A 10 33.87 -22.60 34.61
C ILE A 10 32.39 -22.91 34.36
N LEU A 11 31.63 -23.28 35.38
CA LEU A 11 30.19 -23.55 35.28
C LEU A 11 29.39 -22.31 34.88
N SER A 12 29.75 -21.15 35.46
CA SER A 12 29.15 -19.86 35.10
C SER A 12 29.45 -19.45 33.67
N LEU A 13 30.69 -19.71 33.18
CA LEU A 13 31.06 -19.40 31.81
C LEU A 13 30.33 -20.29 30.80
N MET A 14 30.20 -21.59 31.09
CA MET A 14 29.44 -22.51 30.25
C MET A 14 27.97 -22.20 30.22
N LEU A 15 27.37 -21.76 31.33
CA LEU A 15 25.97 -21.32 31.39
C LEU A 15 25.74 -20.06 30.56
N PHE A 16 26.67 -19.11 30.62
CA PHE A 16 26.63 -17.86 29.85
C PHE A 16 26.80 -18.12 28.34
N LEU A 17 27.69 -19.03 27.96
CA LEU A 17 27.91 -19.43 26.57
C LEU A 17 26.72 -20.20 26.01
N GLY A 18 26.08 -21.07 26.79
CA GLY A 18 24.84 -21.77 26.42
C GLY A 18 23.64 -20.84 26.23
N MET A 19 23.56 -19.77 27.04
CA MET A 19 22.50 -18.78 26.92
C MET A 19 22.68 -17.86 25.72
N ALA A 20 23.91 -17.58 25.31
CA ALA A 20 24.22 -16.76 24.13
C ALA A 20 23.86 -17.47 22.79
N THR A 21 23.95 -18.80 22.73
CA THR A 21 23.58 -19.58 21.54
C THR A 21 22.06 -19.72 21.36
N ALA A 22 21.27 -19.59 22.44
CA ALA A 22 19.81 -19.68 22.37
C ALA A 22 19.15 -18.43 21.77
N LEU A 23 19.85 -17.28 21.70
CA LEU A 23 19.29 -16.04 21.13
C LEU A 23 19.46 -15.92 19.61
N SER A 24 20.20 -16.80 18.97
CA SER A 24 20.50 -16.69 17.52
C SER A 24 19.44 -17.30 16.60
N GLY A 25 18.37 -17.89 17.13
CA GLY A 25 17.49 -18.81 16.39
C GLY A 25 16.19 -18.27 15.80
N CYS A 26 15.83 -17.01 16.04
CA CYS A 26 14.44 -16.58 15.73
C CYS A 26 14.24 -15.56 14.61
N SER A 27 15.27 -15.12 13.90
CA SER A 27 15.10 -14.03 12.93
C SER A 27 14.87 -14.45 11.47
N THR A 28 15.10 -15.71 11.11
CA THR A 28 15.09 -16.13 9.69
C THR A 28 13.79 -16.79 9.22
N TRP A 29 12.88 -17.15 10.12
CA TRP A 29 11.67 -17.91 9.70
C TRP A 29 10.53 -17.04 9.17
N PHE A 30 10.49 -15.75 9.48
CA PHE A 30 9.38 -14.87 9.07
C PHE A 30 9.64 -14.06 7.80
N SER A 31 10.88 -13.95 7.31
CA SER A 31 11.21 -13.07 6.18
C SER A 31 11.06 -13.71 4.81
N ASP A 32 11.15 -15.04 4.68
CA ASP A 32 11.25 -15.70 3.37
C ASP A 32 9.91 -16.11 2.73
N ARG A 33 8.79 -15.87 3.40
CA ARG A 33 7.45 -16.29 2.92
C ARG A 33 6.43 -15.18 2.78
N PHE A 34 6.82 -13.93 3.04
CA PHE A 34 5.86 -12.83 2.88
C PHE A 34 5.88 -12.36 1.42
N GLU A 35 4.76 -12.58 0.75
CA GLU A 35 4.50 -12.06 -0.59
C GLU A 35 3.89 -10.67 -0.49
N ASP A 36 4.35 -9.75 -1.34
CA ASP A 36 3.82 -8.41 -1.36
C ASP A 36 2.35 -8.41 -1.82
N PRO A 37 1.45 -7.69 -1.12
CA PRO A 37 0.06 -7.61 -1.51
C PRO A 37 -0.11 -6.92 -2.86
N ASP A 38 -1.11 -7.34 -3.62
CA ASP A 38 -1.49 -6.68 -4.86
C ASP A 38 -2.48 -5.55 -4.57
N VAL A 39 -2.15 -4.33 -5.01
CA VAL A 39 -3.01 -3.15 -4.85
C VAL A 39 -3.36 -2.59 -6.22
N ARG A 40 -4.66 -2.42 -6.47
CA ARG A 40 -5.16 -1.90 -7.74
C ARG A 40 -6.28 -0.89 -7.54
N LEU A 41 -6.37 0.05 -8.46
CA LEU A 41 -7.51 0.94 -8.59
C LEU A 41 -8.62 0.18 -9.32
N VAL A 42 -9.81 0.10 -8.71
CA VAL A 42 -10.96 -0.63 -9.27
C VAL A 42 -12.08 0.29 -9.73
N ASP A 43 -12.14 1.52 -9.19
CA ASP A 43 -13.17 2.48 -9.58
C ASP A 43 -12.74 3.93 -9.32
N VAL A 44 -13.27 4.86 -10.12
CA VAL A 44 -13.07 6.31 -9.98
C VAL A 44 -14.41 7.01 -10.06
N ASN A 45 -14.97 7.40 -8.91
CA ASN A 45 -16.23 8.08 -8.82
C ASN A 45 -16.07 9.60 -8.78
N VAL A 46 -16.77 10.31 -9.65
CA VAL A 46 -16.80 11.78 -9.67
C VAL A 46 -17.90 12.28 -8.74
N VAL A 47 -17.53 12.81 -7.59
CA VAL A 47 -18.50 13.33 -6.60
C VAL A 47 -18.89 14.78 -6.91
N LYS A 48 -17.94 15.57 -7.43
CA LYS A 48 -18.14 16.98 -7.75
C LYS A 48 -17.21 17.40 -8.86
N ALA A 49 -17.76 17.97 -9.90
CA ALA A 49 -17.00 18.51 -11.03
C ALA A 49 -17.29 20.02 -11.16
N LYS A 50 -16.61 20.84 -10.36
CA LYS A 50 -16.59 22.31 -10.55
C LYS A 50 -15.26 22.71 -11.18
N LEU A 51 -15.26 23.81 -11.91
CA LEU A 51 -14.10 24.26 -12.67
C LEU A 51 -12.81 24.42 -11.82
N LEU A 52 -12.96 24.88 -10.57
CA LEU A 52 -11.85 25.13 -9.65
C LEU A 52 -11.67 24.07 -8.56
N GLU A 53 -12.59 23.15 -8.42
CA GLU A 53 -12.55 22.11 -7.40
C GLU A 53 -13.24 20.85 -7.92
N GLN A 54 -12.50 19.80 -8.07
CA GLN A 54 -13.03 18.48 -8.38
C GLN A 54 -12.82 17.57 -7.17
N ARG A 55 -13.82 16.74 -6.92
CA ARG A 55 -13.79 15.72 -5.89
C ARG A 55 -14.05 14.37 -6.52
N PHE A 56 -13.16 13.45 -6.25
CA PHE A 56 -13.25 12.07 -6.69
C PHE A 56 -13.21 11.15 -5.47
N ILE A 57 -13.77 9.99 -5.61
CA ILE A 57 -13.54 8.86 -4.73
C ILE A 57 -12.81 7.82 -5.57
N LEU A 58 -11.58 7.52 -5.17
CA LEU A 58 -10.79 6.45 -5.76
C LEU A 58 -11.04 5.19 -4.95
N ARG A 59 -11.57 4.14 -5.56
CA ARG A 59 -11.76 2.85 -4.93
C ARG A 59 -10.58 1.96 -5.23
N PHE A 60 -9.89 1.56 -4.19
CA PHE A 60 -8.78 0.63 -4.26
C PHE A 60 -9.22 -0.74 -3.77
N ARG A 61 -8.63 -1.77 -4.35
CA ARG A 61 -8.70 -3.14 -3.86
C ARG A 61 -7.29 -3.60 -3.52
N ILE A 62 -7.16 -4.21 -2.33
CA ILE A 62 -5.93 -4.85 -1.89
C ILE A 62 -6.18 -6.34 -1.70
N ASP A 63 -5.40 -7.16 -2.39
CA ASP A 63 -5.43 -8.62 -2.29
C ASP A 63 -4.22 -9.07 -1.47
N ASN A 64 -4.45 -9.84 -0.42
CA ASN A 64 -3.41 -10.37 0.48
C ASN A 64 -3.10 -11.82 0.12
N PRO A 65 -1.95 -12.13 -0.51
CA PRO A 65 -1.57 -13.49 -0.87
C PRO A 65 -1.04 -14.31 0.31
N ASN A 66 -0.90 -13.70 1.50
CA ASN A 66 -0.27 -14.34 2.65
C ASN A 66 -1.27 -15.12 3.52
N ASP A 67 -0.78 -16.13 4.23
CA ASP A 67 -1.55 -16.93 5.20
C ASP A 67 -1.82 -16.20 6.53
N VAL A 68 -1.35 -14.95 6.65
CA VAL A 68 -1.53 -14.09 7.81
C VAL A 68 -2.28 -12.83 7.44
N SER A 69 -3.09 -12.31 8.34
CA SER A 69 -3.80 -11.06 8.13
C SER A 69 -2.82 -9.89 8.02
N LEU A 70 -3.12 -8.96 7.11
CA LEU A 70 -2.28 -7.82 6.79
C LEU A 70 -2.89 -6.54 7.36
N PRO A 71 -2.35 -5.97 8.43
CA PRO A 71 -2.76 -4.67 8.92
C PRO A 71 -2.20 -3.55 8.03
N VAL A 72 -3.08 -2.69 7.52
CA VAL A 72 -2.76 -1.51 6.71
C VAL A 72 -2.96 -0.26 7.55
N ARG A 73 -2.00 0.67 7.49
CA ARG A 73 -1.98 1.90 8.29
C ARG A 73 -1.96 3.18 7.49
N GLY A 74 -1.73 3.09 6.22
CA GLY A 74 -1.68 4.25 5.36
C GLY A 74 -1.35 3.88 3.92
N LEU A 75 -1.65 4.81 3.06
CA LEU A 75 -1.46 4.72 1.63
C LEU A 75 -0.91 6.06 1.12
N ASN A 76 0.24 6.04 0.47
CA ASN A 76 0.70 7.15 -0.34
C ASN A 76 0.40 6.78 -1.80
N TYR A 77 -0.10 7.71 -2.56
CA TYR A 77 -0.45 7.43 -3.96
C TYR A 77 -0.23 8.63 -4.87
N VAL A 78 0.07 8.32 -6.11
CA VAL A 78 0.12 9.26 -7.24
C VAL A 78 -0.64 8.62 -8.39
N VAL A 79 -1.64 9.33 -8.91
CA VAL A 79 -2.47 8.87 -10.02
C VAL A 79 -2.32 9.82 -11.19
N HIS A 80 -1.93 9.27 -12.34
CA HIS A 80 -1.93 9.99 -13.61
C HIS A 80 -3.00 9.43 -14.54
N LEU A 81 -3.66 10.31 -15.28
CA LEU A 81 -4.49 9.96 -16.44
C LEU A 81 -3.76 10.46 -17.68
N ASN A 82 -3.35 9.54 -18.54
CA ASN A 82 -2.37 9.80 -19.59
C ASN A 82 -1.12 10.47 -18.98
N GLU A 83 -0.83 11.71 -19.35
CA GLU A 83 0.28 12.50 -18.82
C GLU A 83 -0.16 13.53 -17.75
N VAL A 84 -1.46 13.57 -17.42
CA VAL A 84 -2.01 14.54 -16.46
C VAL A 84 -1.98 13.95 -15.06
N LEU A 85 -1.33 14.66 -14.14
CA LEU A 85 -1.43 14.35 -12.71
C LEU A 85 -2.87 14.60 -12.23
N LEU A 86 -3.60 13.51 -11.96
CA LEU A 86 -4.97 13.59 -11.43
C LEU A 86 -4.98 13.85 -9.93
N ALA A 87 -4.18 13.12 -9.21
CA ALA A 87 -4.15 13.15 -7.77
C ALA A 87 -2.82 12.65 -7.21
N ASP A 88 -2.40 13.28 -6.14
CA ASP A 88 -1.33 12.80 -5.27
C ASP A 88 -1.72 13.05 -3.82
N GLY A 89 -1.33 12.15 -2.94
CA GLY A 89 -1.67 12.31 -1.53
C GLY A 89 -1.28 11.16 -0.64
N ASP A 90 -1.49 11.44 0.64
CA ASP A 90 -1.41 10.49 1.73
C ASP A 90 -2.81 10.25 2.30
N SER A 91 -3.14 9.01 2.54
CA SER A 91 -4.36 8.63 3.24
C SER A 91 -4.00 7.80 4.47
N GLU A 92 -4.37 8.30 5.65
CA GLU A 92 -4.30 7.53 6.88
C GLU A 92 -5.52 6.63 6.96
N VAL A 93 -5.32 5.38 6.62
CA VAL A 93 -6.35 4.35 6.69
C VAL A 93 -5.92 3.28 7.68
N TRP A 94 -6.88 2.78 8.48
CA TRP A 94 -6.63 1.71 9.45
C TRP A 94 -7.62 0.59 9.22
N PHE A 95 -7.13 -0.49 8.63
CA PHE A 95 -7.92 -1.71 8.43
C PHE A 95 -7.00 -2.92 8.36
N THR A 96 -7.60 -4.11 8.38
CA THR A 96 -6.89 -5.36 8.27
C THR A 96 -7.45 -6.16 7.10
N VAL A 97 -6.58 -6.54 6.16
CA VAL A 97 -6.94 -7.44 5.08
C VAL A 97 -6.80 -8.88 5.57
N PRO A 98 -7.85 -9.71 5.49
CA PRO A 98 -7.79 -11.11 5.93
C PRO A 98 -6.70 -11.90 5.20
N ALA A 99 -6.21 -12.96 5.84
CA ALA A 99 -5.33 -13.93 5.20
C ALA A 99 -5.99 -14.52 3.95
N LYS A 100 -5.27 -14.63 2.84
CA LYS A 100 -5.77 -15.11 1.53
C LYS A 100 -7.03 -14.39 1.05
N GLY A 101 -7.30 -13.21 1.60
CA GLY A 101 -8.49 -12.41 1.31
C GLY A 101 -8.18 -11.10 0.60
N HIS A 102 -9.22 -10.32 0.44
CA HIS A 102 -9.12 -8.98 -0.12
C HIS A 102 -10.00 -8.00 0.65
N LEU A 103 -9.76 -6.72 0.42
CA LEU A 103 -10.57 -5.63 0.95
C LEU A 103 -10.59 -4.47 -0.04
N GLU A 104 -11.76 -3.86 -0.21
CA GLU A 104 -11.94 -2.63 -0.98
C GLU A 104 -12.10 -1.45 -0.02
N PHE A 105 -11.51 -0.32 -0.38
CA PHE A 105 -11.60 0.90 0.42
C PHE A 105 -11.57 2.14 -0.46
N ASP A 106 -12.26 3.17 0.01
CA ASP A 106 -12.45 4.42 -0.72
C ASP A 106 -11.50 5.50 -0.19
N VAL A 107 -10.83 6.19 -1.10
CA VAL A 107 -9.96 7.32 -0.80
C VAL A 107 -10.54 8.59 -1.44
N PRO A 108 -11.05 9.53 -0.62
CA PRO A 108 -11.55 10.80 -1.14
C PRO A 108 -10.40 11.70 -1.56
N VAL A 109 -10.44 12.14 -2.80
CA VAL A 109 -9.42 12.99 -3.42
C VAL A 109 -10.02 14.33 -3.83
N ARG A 110 -9.28 15.40 -3.59
CA ARG A 110 -9.59 16.74 -4.09
C ARG A 110 -8.48 17.17 -5.03
N THR A 111 -8.86 17.60 -6.21
CA THR A 111 -7.91 18.10 -7.19
C THR A 111 -8.32 19.50 -7.66
N ASN A 112 -7.33 20.20 -8.19
CA ASN A 112 -7.54 21.44 -8.94
C ASN A 112 -6.90 21.26 -10.30
N LEU A 113 -7.69 20.80 -11.26
CA LEU A 113 -7.25 20.53 -12.63
C LEU A 113 -7.15 21.81 -13.49
N TRP A 114 -7.33 23.00 -12.90
CA TRP A 114 -7.28 24.26 -13.62
C TRP A 114 -6.00 24.44 -14.45
N ARG A 115 -4.88 24.00 -13.91
CA ARG A 115 -3.59 24.08 -14.63
C ARG A 115 -3.54 23.16 -15.86
N HIS A 116 -4.38 22.13 -15.90
CA HIS A 116 -4.43 21.11 -16.95
C HIS A 116 -5.77 21.07 -17.68
N VAL A 117 -6.59 22.14 -17.51
CA VAL A 117 -7.97 22.16 -18.03
C VAL A 117 -8.05 21.84 -19.53
N ARG A 118 -7.10 22.30 -20.33
CA ARG A 118 -7.07 22.01 -21.77
C ARG A 118 -6.85 20.53 -22.07
N GLN A 119 -6.01 19.85 -21.28
CA GLN A 119 -5.74 18.41 -21.43
C GLN A 119 -6.95 17.61 -20.97
N VAL A 120 -7.57 18.00 -19.85
CA VAL A 120 -8.78 17.35 -19.33
C VAL A 120 -9.95 17.51 -20.31
N VAL A 121 -10.15 18.71 -20.87
CA VAL A 121 -11.20 18.94 -21.89
C VAL A 121 -10.99 18.03 -23.09
N LYS A 122 -9.76 17.91 -23.61
CA LYS A 122 -9.45 16.99 -24.73
C LYS A 122 -9.78 15.53 -24.40
N LEU A 123 -9.54 15.09 -23.14
CA LEU A 123 -9.89 13.73 -22.72
C LEU A 123 -11.42 13.51 -22.69
N LEU A 124 -12.18 14.55 -22.31
CA LEU A 124 -13.63 14.49 -22.26
C LEU A 124 -14.32 14.67 -23.63
N GLU A 125 -13.61 15.30 -24.60
CA GLU A 125 -14.11 15.45 -25.98
C GLU A 125 -14.12 14.13 -26.76
N SER A 126 -13.46 13.10 -26.24
CA SER A 126 -13.39 11.77 -26.86
C SER A 126 -13.77 10.68 -25.86
N PRO A 127 -15.05 10.61 -25.43
CA PRO A 127 -15.48 9.71 -24.36
C PRO A 127 -15.32 8.21 -24.70
N ASP A 128 -15.26 7.88 -25.98
CA ASP A 128 -15.08 6.51 -26.46
C ASP A 128 -13.61 6.08 -26.56
N GLN A 129 -12.68 6.99 -26.29
CA GLN A 129 -11.24 6.65 -26.30
C GLN A 129 -10.78 6.20 -24.93
N PRO A 130 -10.03 5.09 -24.87
CA PRO A 130 -9.45 4.63 -23.61
C PRO A 130 -8.47 5.68 -23.05
N ILE A 131 -8.63 6.00 -21.79
CA ILE A 131 -7.72 6.85 -21.03
C ILE A 131 -6.79 5.92 -20.25
N SER A 132 -5.51 5.97 -20.54
CA SER A 132 -4.52 5.25 -19.75
C SER A 132 -4.40 5.85 -18.36
N TYR A 133 -4.41 5.03 -17.33
CA TYR A 133 -4.05 5.47 -16.00
C TYR A 133 -2.76 4.82 -15.52
N ARG A 134 -2.02 5.55 -14.72
CA ARG A 134 -0.85 5.07 -13.98
C ARG A 134 -1.02 5.37 -12.51
N LEU A 135 -1.09 4.32 -11.71
CA LEU A 135 -1.07 4.39 -10.25
C LEU A 135 0.32 4.00 -9.76
N GLN A 136 0.90 4.85 -8.93
CA GLN A 136 2.14 4.57 -8.21
C GLN A 136 1.96 4.95 -6.75
N GLY A 137 2.61 4.23 -5.83
CA GLY A 137 2.54 4.56 -4.42
C GLY A 137 3.13 3.51 -3.51
N GLU A 138 2.84 3.66 -2.23
CA GLU A 138 3.29 2.77 -1.17
C GLU A 138 2.16 2.51 -0.18
N VAL A 139 1.96 1.26 0.17
CA VAL A 139 1.10 0.83 1.27
C VAL A 139 1.96 0.60 2.50
N LYS A 140 1.62 1.27 3.59
CA LYS A 140 2.26 1.09 4.90
C LYS A 140 1.57 -0.06 5.64
N THR A 141 2.29 -1.16 5.88
CA THR A 141 1.76 -2.36 6.53
C THR A 141 2.51 -2.68 7.82
N GLY A 142 1.90 -3.50 8.69
CA GLY A 142 2.52 -4.01 9.91
C GLY A 142 2.27 -3.18 11.17
N LEU A 143 2.33 -3.84 12.36
CA LEU A 143 2.01 -3.21 13.65
C LEU A 143 3.25 -2.55 14.32
N PHE A 144 4.39 -3.22 14.35
CA PHE A 144 5.58 -2.74 15.04
C PHE A 144 6.77 -2.50 14.11
N PHE A 145 6.89 -3.29 13.05
CA PHE A 145 7.93 -3.16 12.03
C PHE A 145 7.25 -2.85 10.71
N GLY A 146 6.88 -1.57 10.52
CA GLY A 146 6.16 -1.13 9.33
C GLY A 146 6.93 -1.47 8.05
N ARG A 147 6.35 -2.34 7.21
CA ARG A 147 6.85 -2.61 5.86
C ARG A 147 6.17 -1.65 4.89
N ARG A 148 6.91 -1.14 3.94
CA ARG A 148 6.39 -0.36 2.82
C ARG A 148 6.35 -1.26 1.61
N VAL A 149 5.15 -1.43 1.07
CA VAL A 149 4.94 -2.20 -0.15
C VAL A 149 4.71 -1.23 -1.27
N HIS A 150 5.59 -1.24 -2.25
CA HIS A 150 5.46 -0.42 -3.45
C HIS A 150 4.37 -0.99 -4.35
N MET A 151 3.55 -0.11 -4.87
CA MET A 151 2.56 -0.44 -5.88
C MET A 151 2.81 0.36 -7.15
N ALA A 152 2.72 -0.32 -8.28
CA ALA A 152 2.76 0.29 -9.60
C ALA A 152 1.78 -0.46 -10.49
N ARG A 153 0.75 0.23 -10.97
CA ARG A 153 -0.26 -0.34 -11.88
C ARG A 153 -0.53 0.62 -13.02
N ASN A 154 -0.65 0.05 -14.18
CA ASN A 154 -1.14 0.74 -15.36
C ASN A 154 -2.40 0.04 -15.84
N GLY A 155 -3.34 0.80 -16.38
CA GLY A 155 -4.57 0.29 -16.95
C GLY A 155 -5.20 1.33 -17.84
N GLU A 156 -6.38 0.99 -18.35
CA GLU A 156 -7.17 1.86 -19.21
C GLU A 156 -8.59 1.94 -18.65
N ILE A 157 -9.18 3.12 -18.72
CA ILE A 157 -10.57 3.39 -18.40
C ILE A 157 -11.25 4.02 -19.61
N ILE A 158 -12.48 3.59 -19.91
CA ILE A 158 -13.31 4.19 -20.93
C ILE A 158 -14.32 5.09 -20.23
N PRO A 159 -14.25 6.43 -20.39
CA PRO A 159 -15.12 7.35 -19.65
C PRO A 159 -16.60 7.12 -19.88
N GLY A 160 -16.98 6.63 -21.07
CA GLY A 160 -18.39 6.35 -21.42
C GLY A 160 -19.07 5.30 -20.55
N ASP A 161 -18.31 4.40 -19.95
CA ASP A 161 -18.86 3.35 -19.06
C ASP A 161 -19.32 3.90 -17.71
N TYR A 162 -18.98 5.15 -17.37
CA TYR A 162 -19.20 5.77 -16.07
C TYR A 162 -20.09 7.03 -16.12
N LEU A 163 -20.60 7.41 -17.29
CA LEU A 163 -21.55 8.52 -17.40
C LEU A 163 -22.96 8.01 -17.11
N PRO A 164 -23.67 8.55 -16.10
CA PRO A 164 -25.12 8.26 -15.94
C PRO A 164 -25.87 8.82 -17.15
N GLU A 165 -26.75 8.00 -17.70
CA GLU A 165 -27.73 8.42 -18.72
C GLU A 165 -28.64 9.56 -18.24
#